data_2a31605dfe7890e2c8141334ebd0cc63
#
_entry.id   2a31605dfe7890e2c8141334ebd0cc63
#
_cell.length_a   1.000
_cell.length_b   1.000
_cell.length_c   1.000
_cell.angle_alpha   90.00
_cell.angle_beta   90.00
_cell.angle_gamma   90.00
#
_symmetry.space_group_name_H-M   'P 1'
#
loop_
_entity.id
_entity.type
_entity.pdbx_description
1 polymer ?
#
loop_
_entity_poly.entity_id
_entity_poly.type
_entity_poly.pdbx_seq_one_letter_code
_entity_poly.pdbx_strand_id
1 'polypeptide(L)' 'MQFNVPTMDSSESANKLKETILTSEPDAKVEVDSDSKMVTINSQASEETFKQLIVAAGHKIS' A
#
# COMPACT_ATOMS: atom_id res chain seq x y z
N MET A 1 8.11 6.22 3.39
CA MET A 1 7.06 5.92 4.37
C MET A 1 6.73 4.43 4.35
N GLN A 2 6.41 3.88 5.50
CA GLN A 2 6.09 2.47 5.63
C GLN A 2 4.77 2.30 6.36
N PHE A 3 4.00 1.31 5.90
CA PHE A 3 2.73 0.97 6.54
C PHE A 3 2.71 -0.50 6.85
N ASN A 4 2.19 -0.86 8.01
CA ASN A 4 1.91 -2.25 8.35
C ASN A 4 0.45 -2.53 7.98
N VAL A 5 0.25 -3.47 7.05
CA VAL A 5 -1.08 -3.78 6.51
C VAL A 5 -1.37 -5.25 6.76
N PRO A 6 -1.84 -5.59 7.96
CA PRO A 6 -2.02 -7.00 8.34
C PRO A 6 -3.05 -7.75 7.51
N THR A 7 -3.93 -7.04 6.81
CA THR A 7 -4.92 -7.66 5.94
C THR A 7 -4.37 -8.10 4.59
N MET A 8 -3.12 -7.77 4.31
CA MET A 8 -2.44 -8.16 3.08
C MET A 8 -1.90 -9.59 3.24
N ASP A 9 -2.75 -10.57 2.96
CA ASP A 9 -2.53 -11.95 3.38
C ASP A 9 -1.95 -12.88 2.31
N SER A 10 -1.70 -12.36 1.11
CA SER A 10 -1.12 -13.15 0.02
C SER A 10 -0.38 -12.23 -0.93
N SER A 11 0.48 -12.82 -1.77
CA SER A 11 1.18 -12.03 -2.78
C SER A 11 0.21 -11.44 -3.80
N GLU A 12 -0.89 -12.14 -4.09
CA GLU A 12 -1.92 -11.61 -4.97
C GLU A 12 -2.58 -10.38 -4.37
N SER A 13 -2.94 -10.44 -3.09
CA SER A 13 -3.51 -9.32 -2.37
C SER A 13 -2.55 -8.14 -2.34
N ALA A 14 -1.27 -8.41 -2.08
CA ALA A 14 -0.24 -7.38 -2.04
C ALA A 14 -0.08 -6.70 -3.39
N ASN A 15 -0.03 -7.47 -4.47
CA ASN A 15 0.13 -6.91 -5.81
C ASN A 15 -1.09 -6.09 -6.23
N LYS A 16 -2.26 -6.54 -5.84
CA LYS A 16 -3.49 -5.81 -6.14
C LYS A 16 -3.52 -4.46 -5.44
N LEU A 17 -3.09 -4.44 -4.18
CA LEU A 17 -2.99 -3.18 -3.44
C LEU A 17 -1.96 -2.25 -4.08
N LYS A 18 -0.82 -2.78 -4.49
CA LYS A 18 0.19 -2.00 -5.19
C LYS A 18 -0.39 -1.36 -6.45
N GLU A 19 -1.12 -2.12 -7.25
CA GLU A 19 -1.74 -1.60 -8.47
C GLU A 19 -2.74 -0.50 -8.15
N THR A 20 -3.53 -0.67 -7.11
CA THR A 20 -4.51 0.33 -6.69
C THR A 20 -3.82 1.64 -6.33
N ILE A 21 -2.73 1.55 -5.58
CA ILE A 21 -1.96 2.74 -5.19
C ILE A 21 -1.37 3.42 -6.42
N LEU A 22 -0.78 2.64 -7.32
CA LEU A 22 -0.14 3.20 -8.52
C LEU A 22 -1.13 3.79 -9.51
N THR A 23 -2.38 3.31 -9.50
CA THR A 23 -3.43 3.89 -10.33
C THR A 23 -3.73 5.33 -9.90
N SER A 24 -3.71 5.58 -8.59
CA SER A 24 -3.99 6.92 -8.06
C SER A 24 -2.75 7.81 -8.03
N GLU A 25 -1.58 7.21 -7.78
CA GLU A 25 -0.31 7.95 -7.67
C GLU A 25 0.74 7.27 -8.54
N PRO A 26 0.68 7.46 -9.87
CA PRO A 26 1.54 6.70 -10.79
C PRO A 26 3.03 7.01 -10.68
N ASP A 27 3.40 8.15 -10.08
CA ASP A 27 4.80 8.51 -9.91
C ASP A 27 5.39 7.96 -8.61
N ALA A 28 4.58 7.31 -7.78
CA ALA A 28 5.07 6.74 -6.53
C ALA A 28 5.88 5.48 -6.78
N LYS A 29 6.86 5.23 -5.91
CA LYS A 29 7.55 3.95 -5.88
C LYS A 29 6.95 3.14 -4.75
N VAL A 30 6.41 1.99 -5.06
CA VAL A 30 5.67 1.16 -4.12
C VAL A 30 6.28 -0.23 -4.07
N GLU A 31 6.65 -0.67 -2.88
CA GLU A 31 7.10 -2.02 -2.64
C GLU A 31 6.18 -2.67 -1.62
N VAL A 32 5.78 -3.90 -1.89
CA VAL A 32 4.89 -4.65 -1.01
C VAL A 32 5.55 -5.98 -0.64
N ASP A 33 5.34 -6.40 0.59
CA ASP A 33 5.85 -7.68 1.10
C ASP A 33 4.75 -8.34 1.90
N SER A 34 4.17 -9.40 1.33
CA SER A 34 3.06 -10.09 1.98
C SER A 34 3.51 -10.91 3.19
N ASP A 35 4.77 -11.32 3.24
CA ASP A 35 5.27 -12.09 4.38
C ASP A 35 5.38 -11.22 5.63
N SER A 36 5.93 -10.02 5.49
CA SER A 36 6.06 -9.09 6.60
C SER A 36 4.86 -8.17 6.77
N LYS A 37 3.93 -8.21 5.82
CA LYS A 37 2.74 -7.34 5.82
C LYS A 37 3.09 -5.86 5.71
N MET A 38 4.18 -5.55 5.03
CA MET A 38 4.67 -4.17 4.95
C MET A 38 4.48 -3.60 3.56
N VAL A 39 4.13 -2.33 3.52
CA VAL A 39 4.07 -1.54 2.29
C VAL A 39 5.04 -0.37 2.48
N THR A 40 6.00 -0.26 1.57
CA THR A 40 6.98 0.83 1.59
C THR A 40 6.74 1.71 0.38
N ILE A 41 6.59 3.01 0.62
CA ILE A 41 6.24 3.96 -0.44
C ILE A 41 7.22 5.13 -0.41
N ASN A 42 7.70 5.49 -1.58
CA ASN A 42 8.51 6.69 -1.78
C ASN A 42 7.78 7.57 -2.78
N SER A 43 7.34 8.74 -2.32
CA SER A 43 6.51 9.64 -3.13
C SER A 43 6.53 11.04 -2.54
N GLN A 44 6.17 12.02 -3.36
CA GLN A 44 5.98 13.39 -2.90
C GLN A 44 4.57 13.62 -2.35
N ALA A 45 3.65 12.71 -2.61
CA ALA A 45 2.32 12.79 -2.01
C ALA A 45 2.41 12.49 -0.51
N SER A 46 1.42 12.95 0.25
CA SER A 46 1.47 12.84 1.71
C SER A 46 1.21 11.42 2.18
N GLU A 47 1.70 11.13 3.38
CA GLU A 47 1.42 9.85 4.03
C GLU A 47 -0.10 9.63 4.19
N GLU A 48 -0.83 10.69 4.50
CA GLU A 48 -2.28 10.61 4.66
C GLU A 48 -2.96 10.17 3.36
N THR A 49 -2.46 10.62 2.21
CA THR A 49 -2.98 10.22 0.91
C THR A 49 -2.92 8.70 0.75
N PHE A 50 -1.76 8.11 1.04
CA PHE A 50 -1.58 6.66 0.90
C PHE A 50 -2.35 5.89 1.95
N LYS A 51 -2.45 6.42 3.16
CA LYS A 51 -3.25 5.82 4.20
C LYS A 51 -4.70 5.68 3.75
N GLN A 52 -5.26 6.74 3.16
CA GLN A 52 -6.62 6.72 2.66
C GLN A 52 -6.80 5.75 1.50
N LEU A 53 -5.81 5.65 0.61
CA LEU A 53 -5.88 4.71 -0.50
C LEU A 53 -5.91 3.26 -0.01
N ILE A 54 -5.08 2.95 0.97
CA ILE A 54 -5.00 1.60 1.53
C ILE A 54 -6.34 1.24 2.20
N VAL A 55 -6.88 2.14 2.99
CA VAL A 55 -8.16 1.92 3.68
C VAL A 55 -9.30 1.80 2.67
N ALA A 56 -9.30 2.65 1.64
CA ALA A 56 -10.33 2.61 0.61
C ALA A 56 -10.31 1.32 -0.19
N ALA A 57 -9.14 0.67 -0.27
CA ALA A 57 -9.01 -0.63 -0.92
C ALA A 57 -9.52 -1.80 -0.07
N GLY A 58 -10.02 -1.50 1.13
CA GLY A 58 -10.56 -2.53 2.03
C GLY A 58 -9.55 -3.10 2.99
N HIS A 59 -8.35 -2.51 3.06
CA HIS A 59 -7.31 -2.99 3.97
C HIS A 59 -7.30 -2.19 5.28
N LYS A 60 -6.69 -2.78 6.29
CA LYS A 60 -6.50 -2.13 7.58
C LYS A 60 -5.03 -1.83 7.78
N ILE A 61 -4.76 -0.71 8.42
CA ILE A 61 -3.41 -0.29 8.78
C ILE A 61 -3.26 -0.42 10.29
N SER A 62 -2.20 -1.07 10.68
CA SER A 62 -1.87 -1.27 12.08
C SER A 62 -1.02 -0.12 12.62
#